data_34fa36484987b2f3ba77bf6fb9e32428
#
_entry.id   34fa36484987b2f3ba77bf6fb9e32428
#
_cell.length_a   1.000
_cell.length_b   1.000
_cell.length_c   1.000
_cell.angle_alpha   90.00
_cell.angle_beta   90.00
_cell.angle_gamma   90.00
#
_symmetry.space_group_name_H-M   'P 1'
#
loop_
_entity.id
_entity.type
_entity.pdbx_description
1 polymer ?
#
loop_
_entity_poly.entity_id
_entity_poly.type
_entity_poly.pdbx_seq_one_letter_code
_entity_poly.pdbx_strand_id
1 'polypeptide(L)'
;MSNKAGTVGARRPAVTGAVLVIAAGLAAGGCSSGSGSPGALACPSKPGTAVTGTAQAATSRPAAGWTQPGADLANTRDVASAITAADVSKLGVAWTVPLTISTARTAGAYATTPVIVNGVVYVQDLESNVMAISLATGKVLWTHDYNSPNGGPDGVNVAGGVVYAATNHAAVALDAATGAQLWSRTLTGNDHEGIDMAPGYNHGTVYVSTVPVNPLVGGYLGGGEGVLWALNARTGAPEWSWGQVQDLWGNPGVNSGGGLWYQPSFDAQGNIYLAIGNPGPVFGTKKYPLGSSRPGPDLYTDSVVKLSPAGKLLWYYQLTPHDLYDWDLQNPPVLTTANGRPVVIDGGKAGILIELDAQTGKLLWKLPVGAHQGHENDGLLTEHATPASRGLLPAQYCLEPVIDGGVETELASNGSTAFAAVSDLAIPVTPAGFTGSLLAHLQAVDTATGEMVAVNQDTGTVDWDTLLPSSPYGAATVTNDVVLTTTFHGDLYSLDATTGAIVFKTPLSAWSNAPVAIDGDYVIAGAGAAMTKTQRNMIIAYKLGATGKLPDTVGS
;
A
#
# COMPACT_ATOMS: atom_id res chain seq x y z
N MET A 1 -13.41 63.58 12.44
CA MET A 1 -14.40 62.96 11.53
C MET A 1 -14.12 61.50 11.47
N SER A 2 -15.02 60.73 12.04
CA SER A 2 -14.93 59.29 12.28
C SER A 2 -15.41 58.53 11.04
N ASN A 3 -14.68 57.51 10.58
CA ASN A 3 -15.23 56.52 9.69
C ASN A 3 -15.00 55.13 10.28
N LYS A 4 -16.10 54.51 10.71
CA LYS A 4 -16.20 53.13 11.11
C LYS A 4 -16.26 52.27 9.84
N ALA A 5 -15.34 51.33 9.69
CA ALA A 5 -15.45 50.23 8.74
C ALA A 5 -16.04 49.00 9.47
N GLY A 6 -17.22 48.56 9.02
CA GLY A 6 -17.88 47.38 9.52
C GLY A 6 -17.28 46.11 8.93
N THR A 7 -16.90 45.17 9.80
CA THR A 7 -16.49 43.82 9.44
C THR A 7 -17.73 42.96 9.21
N VAL A 8 -17.94 42.52 7.96
CA VAL A 8 -18.92 41.47 7.60
C VAL A 8 -18.26 40.12 7.83
N GLY A 9 -18.68 39.45 8.88
CA GLY A 9 -18.26 38.07 9.16
C GLY A 9 -18.96 37.09 8.21
N ALA A 10 -18.23 36.58 7.26
CA ALA A 10 -18.65 35.43 6.45
C ALA A 10 -18.53 34.15 7.28
N ARG A 11 -19.65 33.59 7.71
CA ARG A 11 -19.73 32.25 8.26
C ARG A 11 -19.48 31.26 7.12
N ARG A 12 -18.35 30.53 7.15
CA ARG A 12 -18.10 29.34 6.32
C ARG A 12 -18.90 28.17 6.88
N PRO A 13 -19.60 27.39 6.05
CA PRO A 13 -20.20 26.15 6.52
C PRO A 13 -19.09 25.15 6.85
N ALA A 14 -19.16 24.54 8.02
CA ALA A 14 -18.33 23.41 8.39
C ALA A 14 -18.79 22.20 7.56
N VAL A 15 -17.99 21.80 6.59
CA VAL A 15 -18.12 20.50 5.91
C VAL A 15 -17.32 19.51 6.74
N THR A 16 -18.01 18.75 7.58
CA THR A 16 -17.49 17.56 8.25
C THR A 16 -17.53 16.42 7.24
N GLY A 17 -16.43 16.14 6.60
CA GLY A 17 -16.24 14.95 5.78
C GLY A 17 -14.83 14.41 6.01
N ALA A 18 -14.69 13.40 6.85
CA ALA A 18 -13.48 12.57 6.85
C ALA A 18 -13.56 11.66 5.63
N VAL A 19 -12.58 11.67 4.77
CA VAL A 19 -12.48 10.86 3.56
C VAL A 19 -11.14 10.13 3.63
N LEU A 20 -11.17 8.83 3.42
CA LEU A 20 -10.02 7.96 3.36
C LEU A 20 -9.32 8.16 1.99
N VAL A 21 -8.02 8.31 1.92
CA VAL A 21 -7.28 8.07 0.69
C VAL A 21 -6.80 6.63 0.71
N ILE A 22 -7.51 5.84 -0.01
CA ILE A 22 -7.05 4.60 -0.59
C ILE A 22 -6.92 4.89 -2.07
N ALA A 23 -6.83 5.91 -2.65
CA ALA A 23 -6.58 6.14 -4.07
C ALA A 23 -6.00 7.53 -4.32
N ALA A 24 -4.75 7.55 -4.58
CA ALA A 24 -4.14 8.62 -5.33
C ALA A 24 -4.54 8.55 -6.83
N GLY A 25 -5.79 8.37 -7.14
CA GLY A 25 -6.23 8.12 -8.51
C GLY A 25 -7.54 8.75 -8.97
N LEU A 26 -8.33 9.33 -8.07
CA LEU A 26 -9.54 10.03 -8.49
C LEU A 26 -9.20 11.40 -9.07
N ALA A 27 -8.66 11.39 -10.29
CA ALA A 27 -8.51 12.60 -11.09
C ALA A 27 -9.84 13.32 -11.23
N ALA A 28 -9.85 14.60 -10.92
CA ALA A 28 -10.96 15.51 -11.14
C ALA A 28 -11.38 15.54 -12.63
N GLY A 29 -12.22 14.58 -13.02
CA GLY A 29 -13.07 14.71 -14.17
C GLY A 29 -14.12 15.77 -13.81
N GLY A 30 -14.04 16.95 -14.43
CA GLY A 30 -14.90 18.09 -14.11
C GLY A 30 -16.38 17.72 -14.04
N CYS A 31 -16.99 17.97 -12.88
CA CYS A 31 -18.43 17.88 -12.71
C CYS A 31 -19.12 18.91 -13.59
N SER A 32 -19.57 18.51 -14.77
CA SER A 32 -20.61 19.23 -15.48
C SER A 32 -21.95 18.82 -14.87
N SER A 33 -22.65 19.74 -14.25
CA SER A 33 -24.04 19.59 -13.83
C SER A 33 -24.92 19.41 -15.05
N GLY A 34 -25.15 18.16 -15.46
CA GLY A 34 -26.06 17.75 -16.51
C GLY A 34 -27.18 16.92 -15.92
N SER A 35 -28.40 17.36 -16.15
CA SER A 35 -29.66 16.76 -15.74
C SER A 35 -29.82 15.32 -16.22
N GLY A 36 -30.26 14.43 -15.31
CA GLY A 36 -30.91 13.16 -15.64
C GLY A 36 -29.98 12.05 -16.11
N SER A 37 -29.12 11.54 -15.20
CA SER A 37 -28.44 10.28 -15.44
C SER A 37 -29.42 9.09 -15.34
N PRO A 38 -29.35 8.08 -16.21
CA PRO A 38 -29.93 6.77 -15.94
C PRO A 38 -29.44 6.30 -14.58
N GLY A 39 -30.28 5.66 -13.79
CA GLY A 39 -29.92 5.22 -12.44
C GLY A 39 -28.53 4.56 -12.43
N ALA A 40 -27.67 4.98 -11.48
CA ALA A 40 -26.32 4.44 -11.35
C ALA A 40 -26.41 2.91 -11.20
N LEU A 41 -25.62 2.18 -11.98
CA LEU A 41 -25.51 0.73 -11.87
C LEU A 41 -24.98 0.39 -10.47
N ALA A 42 -25.73 -0.39 -9.71
CA ALA A 42 -25.21 -0.94 -8.46
C ALA A 42 -24.30 -2.13 -8.78
N CYS A 43 -23.07 -2.07 -8.35
CA CYS A 43 -22.10 -3.15 -8.51
C CYS A 43 -21.85 -3.81 -7.14
N PRO A 44 -22.64 -4.81 -6.75
CA PRO A 44 -22.33 -5.55 -5.54
C PRO A 44 -21.03 -6.31 -5.76
N SER A 45 -20.10 -6.16 -4.83
CA SER A 45 -18.92 -7.01 -4.76
C SER A 45 -19.36 -8.47 -4.63
N LYS A 46 -18.70 -9.35 -5.34
CA LYS A 46 -18.89 -10.79 -5.17
C LYS A 46 -17.83 -11.27 -4.21
N PRO A 47 -18.20 -11.97 -3.14
CA PRO A 47 -17.16 -12.60 -2.33
C PRO A 47 -16.43 -13.65 -3.17
N GLY A 48 -15.14 -13.80 -2.97
CA GLY A 48 -14.36 -14.91 -3.49
C GLY A 48 -14.95 -16.27 -3.09
N THR A 49 -14.34 -17.33 -3.53
CA THR A 49 -14.80 -18.69 -3.21
C THR A 49 -13.88 -19.27 -2.15
N ALA A 50 -14.39 -19.46 -0.93
CA ALA A 50 -13.62 -20.10 0.13
C ALA A 50 -13.10 -21.47 -0.30
N VAL A 51 -11.81 -21.73 -0.06
CA VAL A 51 -11.14 -23.00 -0.30
C VAL A 51 -10.67 -23.54 1.03
N THR A 52 -11.03 -24.79 1.33
CA THR A 52 -10.54 -25.50 2.50
C THR A 52 -9.43 -26.46 2.08
N GLY A 53 -8.29 -26.37 2.72
CA GLY A 53 -7.13 -27.21 2.43
C GLY A 53 -6.09 -27.07 3.54
N THR A 54 -4.89 -27.47 3.24
CA THR A 54 -3.78 -27.44 4.21
C THR A 54 -2.53 -26.95 3.53
N ALA A 55 -2.01 -25.82 3.99
CA ALA A 55 -0.74 -25.28 3.53
C ALA A 55 0.43 -26.15 4.01
N GLN A 56 1.54 -26.04 3.28
CA GLN A 56 2.77 -26.76 3.63
C GLN A 56 3.42 -26.16 4.90
N ALA A 57 4.23 -26.99 5.58
CA ALA A 57 5.04 -26.52 6.68
C ALA A 57 6.04 -25.45 6.21
N ALA A 58 6.28 -24.45 7.03
CA ALA A 58 7.25 -23.38 6.77
C ALA A 58 8.65 -23.95 6.45
N THR A 59 9.30 -23.39 5.45
CA THR A 59 10.67 -23.76 5.04
C THR A 59 11.64 -22.60 5.14
N SER A 60 11.15 -21.37 5.35
CA SER A 60 11.97 -20.18 5.56
C SER A 60 12.69 -20.23 6.92
N ARG A 61 13.70 -19.38 7.03
CA ARG A 61 14.22 -18.94 8.31
C ARG A 61 13.64 -17.55 8.60
N PRO A 62 12.67 -17.44 9.54
CA PRO A 62 12.04 -16.16 9.82
C PRO A 62 13.04 -15.12 10.31
N ALA A 63 12.79 -13.83 10.06
CA ALA A 63 13.56 -12.73 10.59
C ALA A 63 13.58 -12.77 12.12
N ALA A 64 14.70 -12.35 12.74
CA ALA A 64 14.86 -12.38 14.20
C ALA A 64 14.06 -11.27 14.92
N GLY A 65 13.50 -10.31 14.19
CA GLY A 65 12.69 -9.19 14.67
C GLY A 65 12.29 -8.29 13.52
N TRP A 66 11.43 -7.32 13.77
CA TRP A 66 10.87 -6.44 12.75
C TRP A 66 11.76 -5.22 12.48
N THR A 67 12.93 -5.43 11.90
CA THR A 67 13.97 -4.40 11.77
C THR A 67 13.93 -3.62 10.45
N GLN A 68 13.07 -4.00 9.52
CA GLN A 68 12.83 -3.39 8.22
C GLN A 68 11.32 -3.23 8.00
N PRO A 69 10.83 -2.36 7.10
CA PRO A 69 9.40 -2.24 6.82
C PRO A 69 8.72 -3.57 6.47
N GLY A 70 9.35 -4.45 5.69
CA GLY A 70 8.89 -5.79 5.34
C GLY A 70 9.47 -6.91 6.21
N ALA A 71 9.86 -6.64 7.46
CA ALA A 71 10.59 -7.50 8.40
C ALA A 71 12.07 -7.70 8.05
N ASP A 72 12.40 -7.99 6.80
CA ASP A 72 13.76 -8.22 6.29
C ASP A 72 13.99 -7.58 4.89
N LEU A 73 15.19 -7.75 4.34
CA LEU A 73 15.55 -7.21 3.02
C LEU A 73 14.86 -7.93 1.86
N ALA A 74 14.33 -9.12 2.09
CA ALA A 74 13.59 -9.90 1.11
C ALA A 74 12.08 -9.60 1.12
N ASN A 75 11.63 -8.74 2.04
CA ASN A 75 10.23 -8.39 2.30
C ASN A 75 9.35 -9.62 2.56
N THR A 76 9.87 -10.61 3.30
CA THR A 76 9.14 -11.86 3.56
C THR A 76 7.97 -11.68 4.51
N ARG A 77 7.95 -10.63 5.34
CA ARG A 77 6.99 -10.40 6.42
C ARG A 77 6.80 -11.62 7.31
N ASP A 78 7.86 -12.43 7.44
CA ASP A 78 7.96 -13.62 8.29
C ASP A 78 8.94 -13.35 9.43
N VAL A 79 8.46 -13.45 10.67
CA VAL A 79 9.26 -13.11 11.85
C VAL A 79 9.12 -14.15 12.94
N ALA A 80 10.24 -14.50 13.58
CA ALA A 80 10.22 -15.34 14.77
C ALA A 80 9.65 -14.57 15.97
N SER A 81 8.68 -15.16 16.68
CA SER A 81 8.07 -14.56 17.85
C SER A 81 7.64 -15.60 18.88
N ALA A 82 7.08 -15.15 20.00
CA ALA A 82 6.43 -16.02 20.98
C ALA A 82 4.95 -16.33 20.63
N ILE A 83 4.42 -15.73 19.58
CA ILE A 83 2.99 -15.82 19.23
C ILE A 83 2.76 -17.06 18.37
N THR A 84 1.79 -17.91 18.78
CA THR A 84 1.37 -19.10 18.08
C THR A 84 -0.15 -19.14 17.96
N ALA A 85 -0.72 -20.00 17.12
CA ALA A 85 -2.15 -20.19 17.00
C ALA A 85 -2.80 -20.60 18.33
N ALA A 86 -2.07 -21.34 19.18
CA ALA A 86 -2.54 -21.74 20.51
C ALA A 86 -2.55 -20.58 21.53
N ASP A 87 -1.71 -19.57 21.34
CA ASP A 87 -1.50 -18.51 22.32
C ASP A 87 -2.04 -17.14 21.89
N VAL A 88 -2.29 -16.93 20.59
CA VAL A 88 -2.68 -15.62 20.04
C VAL A 88 -3.95 -15.04 20.68
N SER A 89 -4.86 -15.89 21.14
CA SER A 89 -6.07 -15.47 21.90
C SER A 89 -5.77 -14.83 23.27
N LYS A 90 -4.53 -14.92 23.75
CA LYS A 90 -4.05 -14.27 24.99
C LYS A 90 -3.52 -12.84 24.75
N LEU A 91 -3.56 -12.34 23.51
CA LEU A 91 -3.22 -10.96 23.20
C LEU A 91 -4.21 -10.00 23.86
N GLY A 92 -3.69 -9.05 24.61
CA GLY A 92 -4.44 -7.94 25.19
C GLY A 92 -3.69 -6.63 24.97
N VAL A 93 -4.36 -5.50 25.16
CA VAL A 93 -3.73 -4.17 24.99
C VAL A 93 -2.70 -3.95 26.09
N ALA A 94 -1.45 -3.74 25.71
CA ALA A 94 -0.37 -3.36 26.61
C ALA A 94 -0.31 -1.84 26.81
N TRP A 95 -0.41 -1.10 25.71
CA TRP A 95 -0.44 0.36 25.68
C TRP A 95 -1.04 0.89 24.37
N THR A 96 -1.42 2.17 24.37
CA THR A 96 -1.86 2.91 23.20
C THR A 96 -1.20 4.27 23.14
N VAL A 97 -0.90 4.78 21.94
CA VAL A 97 -0.43 6.14 21.70
C VAL A 97 -1.40 6.83 20.74
N PRO A 98 -2.09 7.90 21.16
CA PRO A 98 -2.99 8.62 20.28
C PRO A 98 -2.20 9.35 19.18
N LEU A 99 -2.76 9.35 17.96
CA LEU A 99 -2.27 10.12 16.83
C LEU A 99 -3.16 11.34 16.63
N THR A 100 -2.53 12.51 16.58
CA THR A 100 -3.21 13.78 16.36
C THR A 100 -2.78 14.30 14.99
N ILE A 101 -3.75 14.48 14.09
CA ILE A 101 -3.54 15.15 12.80
C ILE A 101 -4.05 16.56 12.85
N SER A 102 -3.32 17.51 12.25
CA SER A 102 -3.65 18.93 12.25
C SER A 102 -4.80 19.26 11.29
N THR A 103 -5.02 18.43 10.28
CA THR A 103 -6.05 18.62 9.26
C THR A 103 -6.85 17.33 9.06
N ALA A 104 -8.20 17.45 9.04
CA ALA A 104 -9.05 16.34 8.61
C ALA A 104 -8.73 16.02 7.14
N ARG A 105 -8.15 14.84 6.89
CA ARG A 105 -7.71 14.39 5.57
C ARG A 105 -8.42 13.14 5.14
N THR A 106 -8.43 12.99 3.84
CA THR A 106 -9.01 11.84 3.15
C THR A 106 -8.27 10.53 3.42
N ALA A 107 -6.94 10.58 3.68
CA ALA A 107 -6.10 9.41 3.92
C ALA A 107 -6.09 8.89 5.37
N GLY A 108 -6.74 9.58 6.29
CA GLY A 108 -6.60 9.26 7.71
C GLY A 108 -5.30 9.82 8.30
N ALA A 109 -4.89 9.24 9.42
CA ALA A 109 -3.71 9.67 10.18
C ALA A 109 -2.52 8.71 10.04
N TYR A 110 -2.75 7.45 9.65
CA TYR A 110 -1.72 6.42 9.71
C TYR A 110 -2.04 5.24 8.80
N ALA A 111 -1.08 4.82 7.99
CA ALA A 111 -1.16 3.68 7.08
C ALA A 111 0.14 2.86 7.01
N THR A 112 1.14 3.20 7.83
CA THR A 112 2.50 2.70 7.68
C THR A 112 2.76 1.42 8.46
N THR A 113 3.77 0.63 8.05
CA THR A 113 4.28 -0.49 8.84
C THR A 113 5.24 0.05 9.91
N PRO A 114 5.03 -0.24 11.22
CA PRO A 114 6.01 0.08 12.25
C PRO A 114 7.34 -0.66 12.04
N VAL A 115 8.46 -0.05 12.46
CA VAL A 115 9.77 -0.73 12.52
C VAL A 115 10.21 -0.80 13.98
N ILE A 116 10.73 -1.95 14.42
CA ILE A 116 11.08 -2.20 15.81
C ILE A 116 12.56 -2.54 15.92
N VAL A 117 13.33 -1.65 16.55
CA VAL A 117 14.77 -1.84 16.71
C VAL A 117 15.18 -1.57 18.16
N ASN A 118 15.84 -2.54 18.78
CA ASN A 118 16.37 -2.42 20.16
C ASN A 118 15.31 -2.00 21.19
N GLY A 119 14.08 -2.51 21.07
CA GLY A 119 12.98 -2.19 21.98
C GLY A 119 12.36 -0.80 21.79
N VAL A 120 12.60 -0.16 20.65
CA VAL A 120 11.99 1.09 20.23
C VAL A 120 11.16 0.86 18.97
N VAL A 121 9.91 1.28 18.99
CA VAL A 121 9.00 1.29 17.85
C VAL A 121 9.13 2.64 17.15
N TYR A 122 9.48 2.64 15.88
CA TYR A 122 9.53 3.82 15.03
C TYR A 122 8.35 3.80 14.08
N VAL A 123 7.64 4.90 14.01
CA VAL A 123 6.46 5.07 13.15
C VAL A 123 6.50 6.43 12.46
N GLN A 124 5.84 6.52 11.32
CA GLN A 124 5.59 7.77 10.62
C GLN A 124 4.08 7.92 10.40
N ASP A 125 3.52 9.10 10.66
CA ASP A 125 2.13 9.39 10.36
C ASP A 125 1.96 10.00 8.95
N LEU A 126 0.71 10.17 8.50
CA LEU A 126 0.41 10.73 7.17
C LEU A 126 0.54 12.27 7.09
N GLU A 127 1.11 12.92 8.12
CA GLU A 127 1.67 14.26 8.04
C GLU A 127 3.21 14.24 8.01
N SER A 128 3.78 13.06 7.68
CA SER A 128 5.21 12.76 7.64
C SER A 128 5.93 12.94 8.99
N ASN A 129 5.20 13.10 10.09
CA ASN A 129 5.82 13.19 11.41
C ASN A 129 6.37 11.83 11.84
N VAL A 130 7.57 11.82 12.40
CA VAL A 130 8.24 10.59 12.84
C VAL A 130 8.27 10.53 14.35
N MET A 131 7.89 9.38 14.91
CA MET A 131 7.89 9.15 16.36
C MET A 131 8.71 7.92 16.73
N ALA A 132 9.39 7.98 17.86
CA ALA A 132 9.99 6.84 18.54
C ALA A 132 9.26 6.56 19.85
N ILE A 133 8.85 5.31 20.05
CA ILE A 133 8.02 4.87 21.16
C ILE A 133 8.70 3.70 21.85
N SER A 134 8.79 3.71 23.17
CA SER A 134 9.30 2.56 23.93
C SER A 134 8.37 1.36 23.77
N LEU A 135 8.85 0.25 23.21
CA LEU A 135 8.08 -0.99 23.04
C LEU A 135 7.53 -1.50 24.37
N ALA A 136 8.32 -1.42 25.44
CA ALA A 136 7.92 -1.94 26.73
C ALA A 136 6.83 -1.12 27.44
N THR A 137 6.75 0.20 27.19
CA THR A 137 5.93 1.11 28.02
C THR A 137 4.96 1.97 27.24
N GLY A 138 5.06 2.07 25.92
CA GLY A 138 4.29 3.00 25.10
C GLY A 138 4.67 4.47 25.29
N LYS A 139 5.74 4.76 26.06
CA LYS A 139 6.19 6.15 26.22
C LYS A 139 6.78 6.66 24.90
N VAL A 140 6.25 7.78 24.39
CA VAL A 140 6.89 8.53 23.30
C VAL A 140 8.23 9.07 23.81
N LEU A 141 9.30 8.67 23.16
CA LEU A 141 10.67 9.05 23.49
C LEU A 141 11.02 10.39 22.86
N TRP A 142 10.65 10.54 21.59
CA TRP A 142 10.74 11.78 20.83
C TRP A 142 9.75 11.77 19.65
N THR A 143 9.42 12.97 19.15
CA THR A 143 8.68 13.21 17.91
C THR A 143 9.44 14.25 17.09
N HIS A 144 9.51 14.06 15.79
CA HIS A 144 9.99 15.05 14.84
C HIS A 144 8.87 15.42 13.87
N ASP A 145 8.36 16.64 13.99
CA ASP A 145 7.19 17.12 13.27
C ASP A 145 7.61 17.78 11.95
N TYR A 146 7.17 17.22 10.82
CA TYR A 146 7.31 17.83 9.50
C TYR A 146 6.05 18.60 9.10
N ASN A 147 4.87 18.14 9.55
CA ASN A 147 3.56 18.66 9.15
C ASN A 147 3.44 18.77 7.62
N SER A 148 4.02 17.80 6.93
CA SER A 148 4.05 17.67 5.48
C SER A 148 3.12 16.54 5.08
N PRO A 149 1.93 16.88 4.59
CA PRO A 149 0.94 15.88 4.23
C PRO A 149 1.43 14.92 3.17
N ASN A 150 1.15 13.64 3.40
CA ASN A 150 1.43 12.57 2.49
C ASN A 150 0.16 11.75 2.21
N GLY A 151 0.10 11.01 1.11
CA GLY A 151 -1.05 10.23 0.70
C GLY A 151 -0.83 8.74 0.72
N GLY A 152 0.42 8.33 0.69
CA GLY A 152 0.81 6.94 0.52
C GLY A 152 0.90 6.14 1.80
N PRO A 153 1.34 4.89 1.74
CA PRO A 153 1.60 4.09 2.93
C PRO A 153 2.74 4.66 3.78
N ASP A 154 3.73 5.37 3.20
CA ASP A 154 4.87 5.95 3.91
C ASP A 154 5.63 4.96 4.81
N GLY A 155 6.35 5.48 5.79
CA GLY A 155 7.02 4.71 6.82
C GLY A 155 8.48 5.05 6.98
N VAL A 156 9.12 4.32 7.87
CA VAL A 156 10.53 4.52 8.20
C VAL A 156 11.34 3.26 7.97
N ASN A 157 12.65 3.44 7.75
CA ASN A 157 13.65 2.39 7.84
C ASN A 157 14.68 2.77 8.90
N VAL A 158 15.20 1.82 9.66
CA VAL A 158 16.13 2.11 10.75
C VAL A 158 17.40 1.27 10.60
N ALA A 159 18.52 1.93 10.39
CA ALA A 159 19.82 1.25 10.24
C ALA A 159 20.96 2.06 10.85
N GLY A 160 21.87 1.38 11.54
CA GLY A 160 23.09 2.00 12.08
C GLY A 160 22.86 3.18 13.05
N GLY A 161 21.72 3.21 13.76
CA GLY A 161 21.38 4.31 14.66
C GLY A 161 20.77 5.53 13.95
N VAL A 162 20.33 5.37 12.69
CA VAL A 162 19.68 6.41 11.89
C VAL A 162 18.30 5.94 11.45
N VAL A 163 17.32 6.82 11.57
CA VAL A 163 15.97 6.64 10.99
C VAL A 163 15.94 7.35 9.64
N TYR A 164 15.64 6.61 8.59
CA TYR A 164 15.39 7.14 7.26
C TYR A 164 13.89 7.19 7.02
N ALA A 165 13.40 8.32 6.56
CA ALA A 165 11.99 8.58 6.27
C ALA A 165 11.85 9.46 5.03
N ALA A 166 10.64 9.75 4.62
CA ALA A 166 10.39 10.72 3.57
C ALA A 166 9.27 11.68 3.97
N THR A 167 9.34 12.90 3.49
CA THR A 167 8.19 13.81 3.40
C THR A 167 7.64 13.76 1.99
N ASN A 168 6.53 14.41 1.71
CA ASN A 168 5.98 14.48 0.35
C ASN A 168 7.02 14.89 -0.74
N HIS A 169 8.11 15.56 -0.37
CA HIS A 169 9.07 16.12 -1.34
C HIS A 169 10.54 15.74 -1.07
N ALA A 170 10.87 15.19 0.06
CA ALA A 170 12.25 15.01 0.46
C ALA A 170 12.49 13.70 1.21
N ALA A 171 13.59 13.05 0.90
CA ALA A 171 14.17 12.04 1.78
C ALA A 171 14.85 12.70 2.97
N VAL A 172 14.73 12.12 4.16
CA VAL A 172 15.28 12.65 5.39
C VAL A 172 15.97 11.57 6.21
N ALA A 173 16.94 11.97 7.04
CA ALA A 173 17.55 11.10 8.03
C ALA A 173 17.57 11.77 9.40
N LEU A 174 17.19 11.00 10.42
CA LEU A 174 17.14 11.44 11.80
C LEU A 174 18.05 10.56 12.67
N ASP A 175 18.63 11.15 13.69
CA ASP A 175 19.30 10.39 14.75
C ASP A 175 18.27 9.55 15.52
N ALA A 176 18.44 8.24 15.55
CA ALA A 176 17.45 7.33 16.11
C ALA A 176 17.25 7.50 17.62
N ALA A 177 18.23 8.01 18.34
CA ALA A 177 18.15 8.20 19.79
C ALA A 177 17.44 9.51 20.17
N THR A 178 17.56 10.54 19.34
CA THR A 178 17.13 11.91 19.70
C THR A 178 16.07 12.51 18.79
N GLY A 179 15.85 11.94 17.59
CA GLY A 179 14.99 12.51 16.55
C GLY A 179 15.57 13.74 15.84
N ALA A 180 16.81 14.12 16.13
CA ALA A 180 17.46 15.26 15.49
C ALA A 180 17.72 14.98 14.00
N GLN A 181 17.35 15.91 13.12
CA GLN A 181 17.59 15.76 11.69
C GLN A 181 19.08 15.83 11.36
N LEU A 182 19.59 14.80 10.70
CA LEU A 182 20.97 14.70 10.25
C LEU A 182 21.15 15.30 8.85
N TRP A 183 20.23 14.99 7.95
CA TRP A 183 20.18 15.57 6.61
C TRP A 183 18.75 15.51 6.04
N SER A 184 18.50 16.35 5.03
CA SER A 184 17.30 16.35 4.20
C SER A 184 17.71 16.56 2.75
N ARG A 185 17.07 15.82 1.82
CA ARG A 185 17.32 15.89 0.38
C ARG A 185 16.01 15.99 -0.38
N THR A 186 15.72 17.16 -0.95
CA THR A 186 14.59 17.33 -1.88
C THR A 186 14.82 16.51 -3.14
N LEU A 187 13.83 15.72 -3.54
CA LEU A 187 13.87 14.83 -4.70
C LEU A 187 12.86 15.23 -5.77
N THR A 188 11.71 15.81 -5.40
CA THR A 188 10.71 16.27 -6.36
C THR A 188 11.06 17.65 -6.89
N GLY A 189 10.89 17.86 -8.20
CA GLY A 189 11.17 19.13 -8.84
C GLY A 189 9.95 20.04 -9.07
N ASN A 190 8.74 19.50 -8.86
CA ASN A 190 7.48 20.19 -9.15
C ASN A 190 6.33 19.62 -8.31
N ASP A 191 5.13 20.22 -8.44
CA ASP A 191 3.93 19.80 -7.71
C ASP A 191 3.19 18.62 -8.38
N HIS A 192 3.79 17.98 -9.39
CA HIS A 192 3.21 16.81 -10.08
C HIS A 192 3.69 15.49 -9.51
N GLU A 193 4.60 15.54 -8.54
CA GLU A 193 5.24 14.39 -7.93
C GLU A 193 5.20 14.48 -6.41
N GLY A 194 5.16 13.32 -5.78
CA GLY A 194 5.29 13.14 -4.33
C GLY A 194 6.21 11.98 -4.00
N ILE A 195 6.31 11.66 -2.72
CA ILE A 195 7.00 10.47 -2.19
C ILE A 195 6.05 9.83 -1.19
N ASP A 196 5.68 8.58 -1.43
CA ASP A 196 4.62 7.89 -0.68
C ASP A 196 5.08 6.51 -0.17
N MET A 197 6.36 6.32 0.10
CA MET A 197 6.94 5.03 0.46
C MET A 197 7.88 5.11 1.67
N ALA A 198 8.00 4.01 2.41
CA ALA A 198 9.10 3.81 3.34
C ALA A 198 10.42 3.70 2.56
N PRO A 199 11.50 4.39 2.96
CA PRO A 199 12.80 4.23 2.30
C PRO A 199 13.35 2.81 2.43
N GLY A 200 13.89 2.25 1.35
CA GLY A 200 14.73 1.06 1.41
C GLY A 200 16.13 1.40 1.94
N TYR A 201 16.77 0.47 2.64
CA TYR A 201 18.18 0.62 3.04
C TYR A 201 18.96 -0.66 2.77
N ASN A 202 20.09 -0.53 2.09
CA ASN A 202 21.00 -1.65 1.91
C ASN A 202 22.45 -1.15 1.78
N HIS A 203 23.39 -1.72 2.56
CA HIS A 203 24.83 -1.50 2.49
C HIS A 203 25.27 -0.02 2.42
N GLY A 204 24.62 0.87 3.17
CA GLY A 204 25.00 2.29 3.23
C GLY A 204 24.38 3.18 2.16
N THR A 205 23.46 2.64 1.37
CA THR A 205 22.64 3.37 0.39
C THR A 205 21.18 3.36 0.83
N VAL A 206 20.52 4.50 0.73
CA VAL A 206 19.08 4.68 0.95
C VAL A 206 18.39 4.81 -0.40
N TYR A 207 17.31 4.09 -0.57
CA TYR A 207 16.53 4.06 -1.81
C TYR A 207 15.17 4.70 -1.59
N VAL A 208 14.85 5.72 -2.38
CA VAL A 208 13.58 6.46 -2.31
C VAL A 208 13.09 6.70 -3.73
N SER A 209 11.80 6.51 -3.97
CA SER A 209 11.18 6.77 -5.27
C SER A 209 10.19 7.92 -5.17
N THR A 210 10.14 8.75 -6.22
CA THR A 210 8.98 9.61 -6.46
C THR A 210 7.83 8.81 -7.04
N VAL A 211 6.61 9.34 -6.87
CA VAL A 211 5.38 8.87 -7.50
C VAL A 211 4.73 10.03 -8.27
N PRO A 212 3.99 9.77 -9.36
CA PRO A 212 3.39 10.82 -10.19
C PRO A 212 2.11 11.42 -9.59
N VAL A 213 2.03 11.48 -8.28
CA VAL A 213 0.86 11.96 -7.52
C VAL A 213 1.31 12.96 -6.48
N ASN A 214 0.58 14.07 -6.39
CA ASN A 214 0.72 14.99 -5.28
C ASN A 214 -0.59 14.99 -4.47
N PRO A 215 -0.57 14.54 -3.21
CA PRO A 215 -1.77 14.45 -2.36
C PRO A 215 -2.43 15.81 -2.08
N LEU A 216 -1.72 16.92 -2.30
CA LEU A 216 -2.29 18.28 -2.11
C LEU A 216 -3.19 18.71 -3.26
N VAL A 217 -2.95 18.22 -4.47
CA VAL A 217 -3.73 18.58 -5.66
C VAL A 217 -4.66 17.46 -6.12
N GLY A 218 -4.43 16.24 -5.66
CA GLY A 218 -5.22 15.06 -5.99
C GLY A 218 -5.07 14.59 -7.44
N GLY A 219 -4.74 13.35 -7.65
CA GLY A 219 -4.70 12.70 -8.95
C GLY A 219 -3.41 12.91 -9.75
N TYR A 220 -3.39 12.23 -10.89
CA TYR A 220 -2.27 12.23 -11.84
C TYR A 220 -2.28 13.49 -12.71
N LEU A 221 -1.21 14.26 -12.63
CA LEU A 221 -1.00 15.42 -13.49
C LEU A 221 0.04 15.07 -14.55
N GLY A 222 -0.16 15.50 -15.79
CA GLY A 222 0.82 15.30 -16.85
C GLY A 222 2.21 15.83 -16.48
N GLY A 223 3.25 15.06 -16.78
CA GLY A 223 4.64 15.36 -16.44
C GLY A 223 5.15 14.77 -15.13
N GLY A 224 4.29 14.17 -14.29
CA GLY A 224 4.74 13.44 -13.10
C GLY A 224 5.32 12.08 -13.47
N GLU A 225 6.47 11.73 -12.88
CA GLU A 225 7.10 10.43 -13.13
C GLU A 225 7.72 9.81 -11.88
N GLY A 226 7.70 8.48 -11.83
CA GLY A 226 8.45 7.72 -10.87
C GLY A 226 9.93 7.71 -11.18
N VAL A 227 10.75 8.12 -10.21
CA VAL A 227 12.22 8.07 -10.29
C VAL A 227 12.76 7.44 -9.03
N LEU A 228 13.45 6.31 -9.14
CA LEU A 228 14.19 5.73 -8.03
C LEU A 228 15.50 6.47 -7.83
N TRP A 229 15.74 6.96 -6.64
CA TRP A 229 16.97 7.59 -6.20
C TRP A 229 17.74 6.66 -5.25
N ALA A 230 19.03 6.48 -5.52
CA ALA A 230 19.97 5.89 -4.57
C ALA A 230 20.77 7.02 -3.92
N LEU A 231 20.67 7.13 -2.61
CA LEU A 231 21.29 8.19 -1.83
C LEU A 231 22.33 7.62 -0.89
N ASN A 232 23.44 8.28 -0.73
CA ASN A 232 24.41 7.96 0.30
C ASN A 232 23.76 8.11 1.69
N ALA A 233 23.66 7.03 2.45
CA ALA A 233 22.95 7.00 3.71
C ALA A 233 23.46 8.01 4.76
N ARG A 234 24.77 8.34 4.72
CA ARG A 234 25.39 9.25 5.68
C ARG A 234 25.18 10.72 5.33
N THR A 235 25.05 11.06 4.05
CA THR A 235 25.07 12.47 3.58
C THR A 235 23.82 12.92 2.85
N GLY A 236 22.95 11.98 2.44
CA GLY A 236 21.81 12.23 1.55
C GLY A 236 22.21 12.64 0.14
N ALA A 237 23.50 12.53 -0.24
CA ALA A 237 23.94 12.87 -1.60
C ALA A 237 23.47 11.80 -2.59
N PRO A 238 22.88 12.18 -3.74
CA PRO A 238 22.54 11.22 -4.77
C PRO A 238 23.80 10.51 -5.31
N GLU A 239 23.73 9.19 -5.39
CA GLU A 239 24.75 8.34 -6.01
C GLU A 239 24.38 8.04 -7.47
N TRP A 240 23.12 7.70 -7.69
CA TRP A 240 22.53 7.55 -9.02
C TRP A 240 21.00 7.67 -8.93
N SER A 241 20.34 7.78 -10.09
CA SER A 241 18.88 7.68 -10.20
C SER A 241 18.48 6.84 -11.41
N TRP A 242 17.28 6.27 -11.39
CA TRP A 242 16.73 5.48 -12.48
C TRP A 242 15.28 5.87 -12.73
N GLY A 243 14.99 6.40 -13.94
CA GLY A 243 13.62 6.72 -14.36
C GLY A 243 12.83 5.45 -14.66
N GLN A 244 11.64 5.36 -14.11
CA GLN A 244 10.80 4.17 -14.22
C GLN A 244 9.94 4.14 -15.48
N VAL A 245 9.80 5.28 -16.14
CA VAL A 245 9.12 5.42 -17.42
C VAL A 245 10.05 6.11 -18.42
N GLN A 246 9.83 5.85 -19.71
CA GLN A 246 10.68 6.40 -20.76
C GLN A 246 10.00 7.61 -21.42
N ASP A 247 10.54 8.81 -21.15
CA ASP A 247 10.09 10.07 -21.77
C ASP A 247 8.55 10.23 -21.78
N LEU A 248 7.92 9.73 -20.73
CA LEU A 248 6.44 9.70 -20.61
C LEU A 248 5.75 9.31 -21.93
N TRP A 249 6.33 8.34 -22.62
CA TRP A 249 5.89 7.80 -23.93
C TRP A 249 5.66 8.89 -24.99
N GLY A 250 6.50 9.95 -24.97
CA GLY A 250 6.51 11.05 -25.95
C GLY A 250 5.40 12.09 -25.76
N ASN A 251 4.67 12.08 -24.66
CA ASN A 251 3.60 13.04 -24.40
C ASN A 251 3.57 13.55 -22.94
N PRO A 252 4.65 14.19 -22.47
CA PRO A 252 4.79 14.61 -21.08
C PRO A 252 3.75 15.65 -20.62
N GLY A 253 3.12 16.37 -21.54
CA GLY A 253 2.06 17.32 -21.19
C GLY A 253 0.73 16.67 -20.81
N VAL A 254 0.61 15.35 -20.97
CA VAL A 254 -0.62 14.57 -20.68
C VAL A 254 -0.32 13.36 -19.81
N ASN A 255 0.74 12.63 -20.15
CA ASN A 255 1.08 11.38 -19.49
C ASN A 255 1.82 11.59 -18.17
N SER A 256 1.68 10.63 -17.29
CA SER A 256 2.40 10.46 -16.04
C SER A 256 2.52 8.96 -15.76
N GLY A 257 3.34 8.52 -14.83
CA GLY A 257 3.36 7.10 -14.49
C GLY A 257 4.60 6.64 -13.74
N GLY A 258 4.55 5.38 -13.34
CA GLY A 258 5.56 4.76 -12.48
C GLY A 258 5.40 5.18 -11.03
N GLY A 259 6.43 4.96 -10.25
CA GLY A 259 6.43 5.22 -8.82
C GLY A 259 6.49 3.93 -8.02
N LEU A 260 7.03 4.02 -6.81
CA LEU A 260 6.98 2.95 -5.82
C LEU A 260 6.13 3.41 -4.64
N TRP A 261 5.19 2.57 -4.24
CA TRP A 261 4.36 2.76 -3.06
C TRP A 261 4.97 2.11 -1.81
N TYR A 262 5.91 1.18 -2.00
CA TYR A 262 6.58 0.44 -0.93
C TYR A 262 8.08 0.35 -1.20
N GLN A 263 8.82 -0.08 -0.18
CA GLN A 263 10.27 -0.25 -0.24
C GLN A 263 10.70 -1.32 -1.26
N PRO A 264 11.87 -1.20 -1.90
CA PRO A 264 12.45 -2.26 -2.72
C PRO A 264 12.89 -3.46 -1.88
N SER A 265 13.01 -4.61 -2.55
CA SER A 265 13.64 -5.82 -1.98
C SER A 265 15.07 -5.97 -2.47
N PHE A 266 15.90 -6.68 -1.70
CA PHE A 266 17.32 -6.85 -2.01
C PHE A 266 17.74 -8.32 -1.88
N ASP A 267 18.41 -8.85 -2.90
CA ASP A 267 19.05 -10.15 -2.80
C ASP A 267 20.45 -10.08 -2.13
N ALA A 268 21.03 -11.24 -1.85
CA ALA A 268 22.34 -11.34 -1.20
C ALA A 268 23.49 -10.71 -2.00
N GLN A 269 23.32 -10.46 -3.29
CA GLN A 269 24.26 -9.77 -4.16
C GLN A 269 24.04 -8.26 -4.18
N GLY A 270 23.00 -7.78 -3.47
CA GLY A 270 22.59 -6.38 -3.42
C GLY A 270 21.83 -5.93 -4.66
N ASN A 271 21.37 -6.85 -5.51
CA ASN A 271 20.45 -6.47 -6.59
C ASN A 271 19.13 -6.02 -6.00
N ILE A 272 18.49 -5.07 -6.70
CA ILE A 272 17.32 -4.33 -6.24
C ILE A 272 16.12 -4.81 -7.05
N TYR A 273 15.06 -5.18 -6.35
CA TYR A 273 13.80 -5.59 -6.97
C TYR A 273 12.72 -4.56 -6.63
N LEU A 274 12.04 -4.12 -7.67
CA LEU A 274 11.02 -3.06 -7.62
C LEU A 274 9.71 -3.58 -8.18
N ALA A 275 8.60 -3.13 -7.63
CA ALA A 275 7.29 -3.24 -8.26
C ALA A 275 6.80 -1.84 -8.58
N ILE A 276 6.50 -1.57 -9.82
CA ILE A 276 6.26 -0.23 -10.36
C ILE A 276 4.77 -0.02 -10.57
N GLY A 277 4.27 1.11 -10.08
CA GLY A 277 2.89 1.52 -10.20
C GLY A 277 2.44 1.84 -11.63
N ASN A 278 1.16 2.15 -11.76
CA ASN A 278 0.42 2.29 -13.00
C ASN A 278 0.82 3.51 -13.85
N PRO A 279 0.40 3.56 -15.13
CA PRO A 279 0.51 4.75 -15.98
C PRO A 279 -0.70 5.69 -15.80
N GLY A 280 -0.49 6.98 -15.97
CA GLY A 280 -1.54 7.99 -16.00
C GLY A 280 -1.63 8.72 -17.34
N PRO A 281 -2.79 9.31 -17.67
CA PRO A 281 -4.07 9.25 -16.96
C PRO A 281 -4.75 7.88 -17.11
N VAL A 282 -5.33 7.38 -16.02
CA VAL A 282 -5.82 5.99 -15.90
C VAL A 282 -6.71 5.59 -17.08
N PHE A 283 -7.87 6.18 -17.26
CA PHE A 283 -8.74 5.90 -18.42
C PHE A 283 -8.40 6.71 -19.68
N GLY A 284 -7.35 7.51 -19.63
CA GLY A 284 -7.07 8.52 -20.63
C GLY A 284 -7.90 9.79 -20.41
N THR A 285 -7.96 10.63 -21.43
CA THR A 285 -8.68 11.90 -21.40
C THR A 285 -9.75 11.95 -22.47
N LYS A 286 -10.60 12.99 -22.47
CA LYS A 286 -11.55 13.21 -23.57
C LYS A 286 -10.85 13.30 -24.93
N LYS A 287 -9.66 13.91 -24.97
CA LYS A 287 -8.85 14.05 -26.19
C LYS A 287 -8.12 12.75 -26.54
N TYR A 288 -7.70 12.02 -25.53
CA TYR A 288 -6.95 10.77 -25.68
C TYR A 288 -7.65 9.66 -24.87
N PRO A 289 -8.77 9.12 -25.37
CA PRO A 289 -9.51 8.09 -24.68
C PRO A 289 -8.73 6.77 -24.65
N LEU A 290 -8.97 5.95 -23.62
CA LEU A 290 -8.38 4.63 -23.45
C LEU A 290 -6.84 4.66 -23.55
N GLY A 291 -6.20 5.63 -22.87
CA GLY A 291 -4.75 5.72 -22.86
C GLY A 291 -4.09 6.00 -24.20
N SER A 292 -4.82 6.45 -25.23
CA SER A 292 -4.28 6.69 -26.58
C SER A 292 -3.22 7.81 -26.66
N SER A 293 -2.93 8.50 -25.56
CA SER A 293 -1.79 9.41 -25.41
C SER A 293 -0.46 8.67 -25.21
N ARG A 294 -0.50 7.38 -24.83
CA ARG A 294 0.61 6.48 -24.52
C ARG A 294 0.43 5.14 -25.24
N PRO A 295 0.57 5.12 -26.58
CA PRO A 295 0.34 3.92 -27.39
C PRO A 295 1.45 2.88 -27.15
N GLY A 296 1.05 1.61 -27.12
CA GLY A 296 1.95 0.48 -26.90
C GLY A 296 2.05 0.08 -25.42
N PRO A 297 3.01 -0.79 -25.07
CA PRO A 297 3.25 -1.14 -23.68
C PRO A 297 3.85 0.06 -22.96
N ASP A 298 3.23 0.40 -21.83
CA ASP A 298 3.61 1.57 -21.03
C ASP A 298 4.82 1.22 -20.12
N LEU A 299 5.98 0.90 -20.71
CA LEU A 299 7.16 0.45 -19.97
C LEU A 299 7.73 1.58 -19.08
N TYR A 300 8.02 1.28 -17.79
CA TYR A 300 7.97 -0.04 -17.10
C TYR A 300 6.86 -0.07 -16.03
N THR A 301 5.73 0.58 -16.26
CA THR A 301 4.60 0.52 -15.32
C THR A 301 4.09 -0.92 -15.17
N ASP A 302 3.45 -1.21 -14.05
CA ASP A 302 2.85 -2.52 -13.72
C ASP A 302 3.83 -3.69 -13.90
N SER A 303 5.08 -3.47 -13.49
CA SER A 303 6.18 -4.40 -13.72
C SER A 303 6.96 -4.71 -12.46
N VAL A 304 7.39 -5.98 -12.34
CA VAL A 304 8.53 -6.31 -11.49
C VAL A 304 9.80 -6.02 -12.28
N VAL A 305 10.70 -5.25 -11.69
CA VAL A 305 11.98 -4.85 -12.29
C VAL A 305 13.14 -5.25 -11.40
N LYS A 306 14.19 -5.82 -11.97
CA LYS A 306 15.45 -6.07 -11.27
C LYS A 306 16.54 -5.15 -11.77
N LEU A 307 17.17 -4.42 -10.84
CA LEU A 307 18.35 -3.60 -11.10
C LEU A 307 19.58 -4.18 -10.41
N SER A 308 20.75 -3.92 -10.97
CA SER A 308 22.02 -4.14 -10.26
C SER A 308 22.20 -3.10 -9.14
N PRO A 309 23.16 -3.28 -8.19
CA PRO A 309 23.48 -2.27 -7.18
C PRO A 309 23.88 -0.91 -7.75
N ALA A 310 24.34 -0.87 -9.00
CA ALA A 310 24.70 0.35 -9.72
C ALA A 310 23.54 0.96 -10.55
N GLY A 311 22.28 0.53 -10.31
CA GLY A 311 21.11 1.07 -11.02
C GLY A 311 20.95 0.59 -12.46
N LYS A 312 21.70 -0.45 -12.91
CA LYS A 312 21.55 -0.98 -14.26
C LYS A 312 20.42 -1.99 -14.33
N LEU A 313 19.47 -1.82 -15.26
CA LEU A 313 18.42 -2.78 -15.56
C LEU A 313 19.02 -4.15 -15.95
N LEU A 314 18.59 -5.20 -15.25
CA LEU A 314 18.98 -6.59 -15.50
C LEU A 314 17.87 -7.34 -16.23
N TRP A 315 16.62 -7.24 -15.76
CA TRP A 315 15.44 -7.76 -16.41
C TRP A 315 14.18 -7.07 -15.87
N TYR A 316 13.07 -7.23 -16.57
CA TYR A 316 11.73 -6.86 -16.10
C TYR A 316 10.69 -7.89 -16.56
N TYR A 317 9.57 -7.93 -15.85
CA TYR A 317 8.35 -8.62 -16.25
C TYR A 317 7.16 -7.68 -16.06
N GLN A 318 6.47 -7.34 -17.14
CA GLN A 318 5.29 -6.46 -17.12
C GLN A 318 4.03 -7.31 -17.05
N LEU A 319 3.21 -7.10 -16.01
CA LEU A 319 1.96 -7.83 -15.80
C LEU A 319 0.85 -7.27 -16.70
N THR A 320 0.71 -5.95 -16.74
CA THR A 320 -0.33 -5.23 -17.48
C THR A 320 0.33 -4.23 -18.43
N PRO A 321 0.51 -4.56 -19.74
CA PRO A 321 1.24 -3.70 -20.67
C PRO A 321 0.59 -2.34 -20.95
N HIS A 322 -0.74 -2.23 -20.81
CA HIS A 322 -1.50 -1.00 -21.08
C HIS A 322 -2.64 -0.88 -20.09
N ASP A 323 -2.32 -0.45 -18.88
CA ASP A 323 -3.29 -0.35 -17.81
C ASP A 323 -4.24 0.85 -17.97
N LEU A 324 -5.54 0.60 -17.79
CA LEU A 324 -6.61 1.61 -17.81
C LEU A 324 -7.42 1.64 -16.53
N TYR A 325 -7.13 0.77 -15.55
CA TYR A 325 -7.99 0.54 -14.41
C TYR A 325 -7.32 0.79 -13.05
N ASP A 326 -6.10 1.36 -13.06
CA ASP A 326 -5.31 1.54 -11.84
C ASP A 326 -4.92 0.21 -11.21
N TRP A 327 -4.47 -0.73 -12.05
CA TRP A 327 -4.07 -2.07 -11.65
C TRP A 327 -2.60 -2.17 -11.25
N ASP A 328 -2.15 -1.23 -10.43
CA ASP A 328 -0.78 -1.21 -9.95
C ASP A 328 -0.25 -2.59 -9.57
N LEU A 329 0.96 -2.89 -10.01
CA LEU A 329 1.79 -3.93 -9.42
C LEU A 329 2.74 -3.25 -8.43
N GLN A 330 2.22 -2.88 -7.26
CA GLN A 330 2.84 -1.89 -6.36
C GLN A 330 3.51 -2.48 -5.12
N ASN A 331 3.22 -3.75 -4.81
CA ASN A 331 3.68 -4.37 -3.57
C ASN A 331 5.18 -4.66 -3.63
N PRO A 332 5.91 -4.64 -2.50
CA PRO A 332 7.33 -4.98 -2.52
C PRO A 332 7.50 -6.45 -2.94
N PRO A 333 8.31 -6.74 -3.96
CA PRO A 333 8.53 -8.11 -4.42
C PRO A 333 9.08 -8.98 -3.30
N VAL A 334 8.42 -10.11 -3.00
CA VAL A 334 8.87 -11.06 -1.98
C VAL A 334 9.94 -11.98 -2.58
N LEU A 335 11.16 -11.95 -2.03
CA LEU A 335 12.24 -12.83 -2.45
C LEU A 335 12.26 -14.09 -1.61
N THR A 336 12.15 -15.24 -2.24
CA THR A 336 12.07 -16.53 -1.55
C THR A 336 12.67 -17.66 -2.40
N THR A 337 12.39 -18.90 -2.05
CA THR A 337 12.85 -20.09 -2.77
C THR A 337 11.66 -21.02 -3.02
N ALA A 338 11.47 -21.45 -4.25
CA ALA A 338 10.49 -22.45 -4.63
C ALA A 338 11.15 -23.52 -5.51
N ASN A 339 10.81 -24.78 -5.30
CA ASN A 339 11.43 -25.92 -6.03
C ASN A 339 12.97 -25.86 -6.03
N GLY A 340 13.58 -25.39 -4.92
CA GLY A 340 15.03 -25.28 -4.77
C GLY A 340 15.71 -24.19 -5.58
N ARG A 341 14.96 -23.23 -6.17
CA ARG A 341 15.49 -22.08 -6.92
C ARG A 341 15.06 -20.76 -6.29
N PRO A 342 15.86 -19.70 -6.38
CA PRO A 342 15.44 -18.36 -6.00
C PRO A 342 14.31 -17.85 -6.91
N VAL A 343 13.24 -17.35 -6.30
CA VAL A 343 12.07 -16.82 -6.98
C VAL A 343 11.68 -15.46 -6.43
N VAL A 344 10.85 -14.75 -7.19
CA VAL A 344 10.18 -13.52 -6.80
C VAL A 344 8.69 -13.76 -6.86
N ILE A 345 7.98 -13.50 -5.77
CA ILE A 345 6.52 -13.52 -5.74
C ILE A 345 6.02 -12.09 -5.61
N ASP A 346 5.01 -11.76 -6.38
CA ASP A 346 4.37 -10.45 -6.32
C ASP A 346 2.90 -10.54 -6.72
N GLY A 347 2.14 -9.48 -6.48
CA GLY A 347 0.75 -9.34 -6.85
C GLY A 347 0.30 -7.88 -6.72
N GLY A 348 -0.79 -7.54 -7.37
CA GLY A 348 -1.27 -6.16 -7.41
C GLY A 348 -2.79 -6.05 -7.50
N LYS A 349 -3.27 -4.84 -7.71
CA LYS A 349 -4.69 -4.46 -7.79
C LYS A 349 -5.48 -5.23 -8.85
N ALA A 350 -4.81 -5.80 -9.85
CA ALA A 350 -5.45 -6.70 -10.83
C ALA A 350 -5.95 -8.02 -10.21
N GLY A 351 -5.72 -8.28 -8.93
CA GLY A 351 -6.09 -9.54 -8.28
C GLY A 351 -5.34 -10.74 -8.84
N ILE A 352 -4.08 -10.54 -9.23
CA ILE A 352 -3.28 -11.58 -9.86
C ILE A 352 -1.96 -11.70 -9.12
N LEU A 353 -1.67 -12.89 -8.61
CA LEU A 353 -0.36 -13.27 -8.09
C LEU A 353 0.51 -13.85 -9.21
N ILE A 354 1.80 -13.58 -9.15
CA ILE A 354 2.80 -14.09 -10.07
C ILE A 354 4.01 -14.62 -9.31
N GLU A 355 4.65 -15.64 -9.87
CA GLU A 355 5.99 -16.06 -9.46
C GLU A 355 6.94 -16.00 -10.66
N LEU A 356 8.08 -15.38 -10.44
CA LEU A 356 9.13 -15.20 -11.44
C LEU A 356 10.42 -15.91 -10.98
N ASP A 357 11.15 -16.46 -11.92
CA ASP A 357 12.53 -16.88 -11.69
C ASP A 357 13.39 -15.63 -11.36
N ALA A 358 13.97 -15.56 -10.18
CA ALA A 358 14.70 -14.38 -9.70
C ALA A 358 15.96 -14.04 -10.51
N GLN A 359 16.50 -15.02 -11.25
CA GLN A 359 17.69 -14.82 -12.08
C GLN A 359 17.34 -14.23 -13.44
N THR A 360 16.24 -14.67 -14.03
CA THR A 360 15.91 -14.38 -15.44
C THR A 360 14.68 -13.50 -15.65
N GLY A 361 13.84 -13.31 -14.62
CA GLY A 361 12.54 -12.63 -14.73
C GLY A 361 11.47 -13.44 -15.46
N LYS A 362 11.74 -14.74 -15.77
CA LYS A 362 10.79 -15.59 -16.47
C LYS A 362 9.62 -15.97 -15.57
N LEU A 363 8.40 -15.80 -16.09
CA LEU A 363 7.18 -16.25 -15.42
C LEU A 363 7.20 -17.77 -15.19
N LEU A 364 6.95 -18.19 -13.96
CA LEU A 364 6.83 -19.57 -13.54
C LEU A 364 5.36 -19.98 -13.41
N TRP A 365 4.58 -19.19 -12.69
CA TRP A 365 3.12 -19.33 -12.62
C TRP A 365 2.43 -17.95 -12.46
N LYS A 366 1.14 -17.92 -12.79
CA LYS A 366 0.24 -16.78 -12.65
C LYS A 366 -1.10 -17.29 -12.13
N LEU A 367 -1.63 -16.67 -11.07
CA LEU A 367 -2.83 -17.10 -10.36
C LEU A 367 -3.76 -15.92 -10.10
N PRO A 368 -4.98 -15.91 -10.66
CA PRO A 368 -6.03 -15.02 -10.20
C PRO A 368 -6.46 -15.35 -8.77
N VAL A 369 -6.63 -14.34 -7.92
CA VAL A 369 -7.11 -14.45 -6.53
C VAL A 369 -8.20 -13.42 -6.29
N GLY A 370 -9.13 -13.70 -5.38
CA GLY A 370 -10.30 -12.86 -5.14
C GLY A 370 -11.39 -13.02 -6.19
N ALA A 371 -12.38 -12.17 -6.11
CA ALA A 371 -13.48 -12.15 -7.06
C ALA A 371 -13.10 -11.43 -8.35
N HIS A 372 -13.50 -12.00 -9.48
CA HIS A 372 -13.27 -11.43 -10.80
C HIS A 372 -14.60 -11.30 -11.59
N GLN A 373 -14.91 -10.10 -12.08
CA GLN A 373 -16.03 -9.85 -13.01
C GLN A 373 -15.74 -8.67 -13.94
N GLY A 374 -16.39 -8.64 -15.10
CA GLY A 374 -16.23 -7.56 -16.10
C GLY A 374 -15.01 -7.69 -16.99
N HIS A 375 -14.21 -8.76 -16.84
CA HIS A 375 -12.95 -9.00 -17.55
C HIS A 375 -13.13 -9.51 -18.99
N GLU A 376 -14.36 -9.79 -19.43
CA GLU A 376 -14.68 -10.17 -20.81
C GLU A 376 -14.31 -9.08 -21.84
N ASN A 377 -14.08 -7.86 -21.37
CA ASN A 377 -13.72 -6.71 -22.22
C ASN A 377 -12.21 -6.42 -22.27
N ASP A 378 -11.38 -7.12 -21.51
CA ASP A 378 -9.95 -6.83 -21.39
C ASP A 378 -9.21 -6.88 -22.73
N GLY A 379 -9.63 -7.75 -23.63
CA GLY A 379 -9.10 -7.83 -25.00
C GLY A 379 -9.30 -6.57 -25.85
N LEU A 380 -10.19 -5.64 -25.42
CA LEU A 380 -10.40 -4.34 -26.07
C LEU A 380 -9.50 -3.24 -25.46
N LEU A 381 -8.79 -3.55 -24.37
CA LEU A 381 -8.06 -2.62 -23.50
C LEU A 381 -6.56 -2.97 -23.48
N THR A 382 -6.04 -3.39 -24.61
CA THR A 382 -4.61 -3.74 -24.78
C THR A 382 -3.80 -2.53 -25.25
N GLU A 383 -2.48 -2.69 -25.33
CA GLU A 383 -1.56 -1.71 -25.94
C GLU A 383 -1.91 -1.35 -27.41
N HIS A 384 -2.79 -2.10 -28.02
CA HIS A 384 -3.33 -1.84 -29.36
C HIS A 384 -4.72 -1.20 -29.34
N ALA A 385 -5.26 -0.87 -28.15
CA ALA A 385 -6.55 -0.21 -28.03
C ALA A 385 -6.58 1.13 -28.79
N THR A 386 -7.68 1.39 -29.46
CA THR A 386 -7.89 2.60 -30.26
C THR A 386 -9.16 3.31 -29.83
N PRO A 387 -9.37 4.58 -30.18
CA PRO A 387 -10.67 5.23 -29.95
C PRO A 387 -11.89 4.44 -30.52
N ALA A 388 -11.67 3.62 -31.59
CA ALA A 388 -12.70 2.74 -32.12
C ALA A 388 -13.03 1.58 -31.17
N SER A 389 -12.07 1.03 -30.44
CA SER A 389 -12.28 -0.02 -29.44
C SER A 389 -13.26 0.43 -28.34
N ARG A 390 -13.26 1.72 -27.99
CA ARG A 390 -14.17 2.32 -27.02
C ARG A 390 -15.64 2.13 -27.39
N GLY A 391 -15.98 2.19 -28.67
CA GLY A 391 -17.34 1.99 -29.16
C GLY A 391 -17.83 0.55 -29.05
N LEU A 392 -16.92 -0.40 -28.75
CA LEU A 392 -17.25 -1.82 -28.58
C LEU A 392 -17.49 -2.16 -27.10
N LEU A 393 -17.08 -1.29 -26.16
CA LEU A 393 -17.29 -1.50 -24.72
C LEU A 393 -18.77 -1.31 -24.37
N PRO A 394 -19.29 -2.04 -23.36
CA PRO A 394 -20.60 -1.77 -22.79
C PRO A 394 -20.72 -0.31 -22.32
N ALA A 395 -21.92 0.26 -22.42
CA ALA A 395 -22.16 1.63 -21.95
C ALA A 395 -21.85 1.79 -20.44
N GLN A 396 -22.08 0.72 -19.68
CA GLN A 396 -21.72 0.63 -18.26
C GLN A 396 -21.61 -0.85 -17.88
N TYR A 397 -20.65 -1.22 -17.03
CA TYR A 397 -20.50 -2.57 -16.50
C TYR A 397 -19.82 -2.54 -15.12
N CYS A 398 -19.93 -3.61 -14.36
CA CYS A 398 -19.18 -3.78 -13.11
C CYS A 398 -17.81 -4.38 -13.40
N LEU A 399 -16.78 -3.82 -12.84
CA LEU A 399 -15.42 -4.36 -12.87
C LEU A 399 -14.97 -4.71 -11.46
N GLU A 400 -14.38 -5.90 -11.29
CA GLU A 400 -13.83 -6.43 -10.04
C GLU A 400 -12.70 -7.42 -10.36
N PRO A 401 -11.51 -7.30 -9.77
CA PRO A 401 -11.10 -6.13 -8.97
C PRO A 401 -10.83 -4.90 -9.84
N VAL A 402 -10.71 -3.76 -9.18
CA VAL A 402 -10.41 -2.47 -9.80
C VAL A 402 -9.62 -1.63 -8.80
N ILE A 403 -9.37 -0.35 -9.07
CA ILE A 403 -8.76 0.58 -8.12
C ILE A 403 -9.16 0.28 -6.66
N ASP A 404 -8.19 0.16 -5.76
CA ASP A 404 -8.33 -0.24 -4.36
C ASP A 404 -8.85 -1.69 -4.14
N GLY A 405 -8.93 -2.50 -5.18
CA GLY A 405 -9.29 -3.92 -5.12
C GLY A 405 -8.08 -4.84 -5.33
N GLY A 406 -8.33 -6.15 -5.37
CA GLY A 406 -7.29 -7.15 -5.57
C GLY A 406 -6.28 -7.21 -4.43
N VAL A 407 -5.00 -7.38 -4.75
CA VAL A 407 -3.89 -7.44 -3.77
C VAL A 407 -3.33 -6.03 -3.59
N GLU A 408 -3.97 -5.26 -2.74
CA GLU A 408 -3.66 -3.84 -2.52
C GLU A 408 -2.41 -3.66 -1.65
N THR A 409 -2.12 -4.60 -0.77
CA THR A 409 -1.07 -4.49 0.24
C THR A 409 -0.14 -5.69 0.25
N GLU A 410 0.97 -5.55 0.96
CA GLU A 410 2.11 -6.45 0.96
C GLU A 410 1.77 -7.92 1.25
N LEU A 411 2.40 -8.80 0.51
CA LEU A 411 2.37 -10.26 0.69
C LEU A 411 3.26 -10.68 1.87
N ALA A 412 3.02 -11.89 2.40
CA ALA A 412 3.97 -12.57 3.28
C ALA A 412 4.37 -13.93 2.70
N SER A 413 5.54 -14.44 3.10
CA SER A 413 6.02 -15.77 2.71
C SER A 413 6.75 -16.47 3.85
N ASN A 414 6.35 -17.69 4.16
CA ASN A 414 7.07 -18.55 5.10
C ASN A 414 8.02 -19.55 4.39
N GLY A 415 8.37 -19.27 3.13
CA GLY A 415 9.29 -20.07 2.33
C GLY A 415 8.66 -21.24 1.58
N SER A 416 7.44 -21.66 1.92
CA SER A 416 6.66 -22.70 1.22
C SER A 416 5.31 -22.18 0.76
N THR A 417 4.73 -21.24 1.49
CA THR A 417 3.41 -20.65 1.26
C THR A 417 3.53 -19.14 1.18
N ALA A 418 2.94 -18.55 0.14
CA ALA A 418 2.69 -17.12 0.05
C ALA A 418 1.30 -16.82 0.58
N PHE A 419 1.18 -15.77 1.40
CA PHE A 419 -0.09 -15.29 1.95
C PHE A 419 -0.42 -13.94 1.34
N ALA A 420 -1.62 -13.81 0.80
CA ALA A 420 -2.12 -12.58 0.19
C ALA A 420 -3.42 -12.12 0.87
N ALA A 421 -3.43 -10.86 1.27
CA ALA A 421 -4.64 -10.16 1.69
C ALA A 421 -5.31 -9.57 0.44
N VAL A 422 -6.54 -9.98 0.15
CA VAL A 422 -7.24 -9.65 -1.10
C VAL A 422 -8.52 -8.90 -0.80
N SER A 423 -8.76 -7.79 -1.52
CA SER A 423 -9.98 -6.99 -1.42
C SER A 423 -10.92 -7.28 -2.59
N ASP A 424 -12.15 -7.70 -2.28
CA ASP A 424 -13.22 -7.92 -3.26
C ASP A 424 -14.00 -6.61 -3.45
N LEU A 425 -13.44 -5.71 -4.24
CA LEU A 425 -14.05 -4.41 -4.52
C LEU A 425 -14.51 -4.33 -5.97
N ALA A 426 -15.84 -4.18 -6.15
CA ALA A 426 -16.46 -3.96 -7.45
C ALA A 426 -16.88 -2.50 -7.61
N ILE A 427 -16.58 -1.90 -8.76
CA ILE A 427 -16.99 -0.53 -9.09
C ILE A 427 -17.65 -0.49 -10.47
N PRO A 428 -18.69 0.37 -10.68
CA PRO A 428 -19.25 0.61 -12.00
C PRO A 428 -18.30 1.46 -12.85
N VAL A 429 -17.99 0.99 -14.04
CA VAL A 429 -17.15 1.66 -15.03
C VAL A 429 -17.89 1.91 -16.34
N THR A 430 -17.45 2.91 -17.08
CA THR A 430 -17.91 3.24 -18.43
C THR A 430 -16.70 3.36 -19.36
N PRO A 431 -16.89 3.42 -20.68
CA PRO A 431 -15.81 3.73 -21.61
C PRO A 431 -15.12 5.07 -21.38
N ALA A 432 -15.63 5.93 -20.51
CA ALA A 432 -15.05 7.22 -20.15
C ALA A 432 -14.34 7.22 -18.79
N GLY A 433 -14.41 6.13 -18.05
CA GLY A 433 -13.78 5.99 -16.74
C GLY A 433 -14.73 5.49 -15.66
N PHE A 434 -14.25 5.55 -14.42
CA PHE A 434 -15.03 5.23 -13.24
C PHE A 434 -16.28 6.11 -13.15
N THR A 435 -17.38 5.54 -12.69
CA THR A 435 -18.63 6.26 -12.52
C THR A 435 -18.94 6.42 -11.05
N GLY A 436 -19.48 7.57 -10.72
CA GLY A 436 -19.87 7.86 -9.35
C GLY A 436 -19.08 9.03 -8.74
N SER A 437 -19.52 9.44 -7.58
CA SER A 437 -18.82 10.43 -6.76
C SER A 437 -17.80 9.73 -5.86
N LEU A 438 -16.87 10.50 -5.31
CA LEU A 438 -15.99 10.02 -4.24
C LEU A 438 -16.77 9.36 -3.09
N LEU A 439 -17.95 9.89 -2.75
CA LEU A 439 -18.81 9.29 -1.74
C LEU A 439 -19.30 7.89 -2.14
N ALA A 440 -19.66 7.70 -3.41
CA ALA A 440 -20.09 6.37 -3.91
C ALA A 440 -18.93 5.37 -3.90
N HIS A 441 -17.72 5.82 -4.22
CA HIS A 441 -16.51 5.01 -4.11
C HIS A 441 -16.24 4.58 -2.65
N LEU A 442 -16.27 5.51 -1.72
CA LEU A 442 -16.09 5.21 -0.29
C LEU A 442 -17.16 4.26 0.25
N GLN A 443 -18.41 4.37 -0.24
CA GLN A 443 -19.47 3.43 0.11
C GLN A 443 -19.20 2.03 -0.46
N ALA A 444 -18.62 1.93 -1.66
CA ALA A 444 -18.21 0.65 -2.22
C ALA A 444 -17.11 0.00 -1.38
N VAL A 445 -16.08 0.76 -1.00
CA VAL A 445 -15.01 0.29 -0.10
C VAL A 445 -15.55 -0.11 1.28
N ASP A 446 -16.49 0.67 1.84
CA ASP A 446 -17.14 0.36 3.13
C ASP A 446 -17.93 -0.95 3.10
N THR A 447 -18.46 -1.35 1.96
CA THR A 447 -19.26 -2.57 1.81
C THR A 447 -18.50 -3.73 1.20
N ALA A 448 -17.28 -3.51 0.75
CA ALA A 448 -16.45 -4.54 0.17
C ALA A 448 -16.05 -5.60 1.21
N THR A 449 -16.05 -6.84 0.77
CA THR A 449 -15.48 -7.98 1.49
C THR A 449 -14.04 -8.20 1.07
N GLY A 450 -13.43 -9.24 1.57
CA GLY A 450 -12.12 -9.68 1.12
C GLY A 450 -11.79 -11.05 1.65
N GLU A 451 -10.56 -11.44 1.47
CA GLU A 451 -10.11 -12.77 1.82
C GLU A 451 -8.63 -12.80 2.20
N MET A 452 -8.23 -13.81 2.93
CA MET A 452 -6.84 -14.18 3.12
C MET A 452 -6.61 -15.48 2.36
N VAL A 453 -5.71 -15.43 1.39
CA VAL A 453 -5.41 -16.55 0.49
C VAL A 453 -4.02 -17.10 0.79
N ALA A 454 -3.90 -18.41 0.96
CA ALA A 454 -2.62 -19.11 1.04
C ALA A 454 -2.32 -19.86 -0.26
N VAL A 455 -1.19 -19.59 -0.84
CA VAL A 455 -0.77 -20.14 -2.13
C VAL A 455 0.52 -20.94 -1.98
N ASN A 456 0.49 -22.17 -2.43
CA ASN A 456 1.66 -23.02 -2.52
C ASN A 456 2.66 -22.43 -3.52
N GLN A 457 3.84 -22.07 -3.06
CA GLN A 457 4.86 -21.42 -3.91
C GLN A 457 5.40 -22.34 -5.00
N ASP A 458 5.55 -23.64 -4.71
CA ASP A 458 6.11 -24.60 -5.66
C ASP A 458 5.20 -24.84 -6.88
N THR A 459 3.88 -24.66 -6.70
CA THR A 459 2.87 -25.04 -7.71
C THR A 459 2.00 -23.90 -8.21
N GLY A 460 1.91 -22.78 -7.47
CA GLY A 460 0.99 -21.69 -7.77
C GLY A 460 -0.50 -22.07 -7.57
N THR A 461 -0.79 -23.01 -6.66
CA THR A 461 -2.16 -23.44 -6.34
C THR A 461 -2.60 -22.91 -4.98
N VAL A 462 -3.90 -22.61 -4.85
CA VAL A 462 -4.47 -22.20 -3.57
C VAL A 462 -4.51 -23.42 -2.63
N ASP A 463 -3.85 -23.30 -1.49
CA ASP A 463 -3.93 -24.27 -0.41
C ASP A 463 -5.21 -24.07 0.43
N TRP A 464 -5.49 -22.83 0.80
CA TRP A 464 -6.73 -22.43 1.45
C TRP A 464 -7.05 -20.95 1.16
N ASP A 465 -8.34 -20.62 1.30
CA ASP A 465 -8.87 -19.29 1.12
C ASP A 465 -9.97 -19.02 2.15
N THR A 466 -9.80 -17.96 2.96
CA THR A 466 -10.69 -17.61 4.05
C THR A 466 -11.31 -16.25 3.85
N LEU A 467 -12.64 -16.24 3.67
CA LEU A 467 -13.41 -15.01 3.48
C LEU A 467 -13.42 -14.15 4.74
N LEU A 468 -13.23 -12.85 4.56
CA LEU A 468 -13.28 -11.82 5.60
C LEU A 468 -14.43 -10.84 5.30
N PRO A 469 -15.15 -10.36 6.33
CA PRO A 469 -16.33 -9.52 6.13
C PRO A 469 -16.01 -8.07 5.75
N SER A 470 -14.74 -7.71 5.61
CA SER A 470 -14.25 -6.39 5.24
C SER A 470 -12.88 -6.51 4.60
N SER A 471 -12.56 -5.65 3.65
CA SER A 471 -11.27 -5.63 2.94
C SER A 471 -10.07 -5.67 3.89
N PRO A 472 -9.14 -6.62 3.72
CA PRO A 472 -7.96 -6.76 4.60
C PRO A 472 -6.79 -5.89 4.11
N TYR A 473 -6.90 -4.58 4.26
CA TYR A 473 -5.87 -3.63 3.84
C TYR A 473 -4.64 -3.58 4.75
N GLY A 474 -4.55 -4.41 5.77
CA GLY A 474 -3.42 -4.45 6.70
C GLY A 474 -2.31 -5.41 6.30
N ALA A 475 -2.18 -5.75 5.03
CA ALA A 475 -1.19 -6.70 4.51
C ALA A 475 -1.28 -8.10 5.18
N ALA A 476 -0.55 -9.07 4.65
CA ALA A 476 -0.30 -10.32 5.34
C ALA A 476 0.97 -10.21 6.20
N THR A 477 0.96 -10.77 7.40
CA THR A 477 2.12 -10.86 8.30
C THR A 477 2.14 -12.23 8.93
N VAL A 478 3.22 -12.99 8.77
CA VAL A 478 3.32 -14.35 9.27
C VAL A 478 4.30 -14.47 10.44
N THR A 479 3.95 -15.26 11.41
CA THR A 479 4.85 -15.65 12.50
C THR A 479 4.48 -17.05 12.99
N ASN A 480 5.45 -17.94 13.05
CA ASN A 480 5.26 -19.34 13.42
C ASN A 480 4.12 -20.00 12.59
N ASP A 481 3.03 -20.37 13.25
CA ASP A 481 1.83 -20.98 12.68
C ASP A 481 0.64 -20.03 12.54
N VAL A 482 0.86 -18.71 12.57
CA VAL A 482 -0.19 -17.68 12.52
C VAL A 482 0.09 -16.69 11.39
N VAL A 483 -0.95 -16.35 10.63
CA VAL A 483 -0.96 -15.20 9.73
C VAL A 483 -1.92 -14.13 10.27
N LEU A 484 -1.47 -12.87 10.29
CA LEU A 484 -2.22 -11.73 10.80
C LEU A 484 -2.51 -10.72 9.68
N THR A 485 -3.65 -10.05 9.79
CA THR A 485 -3.99 -8.87 8.98
C THR A 485 -4.92 -7.95 9.74
N THR A 486 -4.95 -6.66 9.38
CA THR A 486 -6.00 -5.74 9.81
C THR A 486 -6.99 -5.50 8.69
N THR A 487 -8.25 -5.27 9.04
CA THR A 487 -9.29 -4.98 8.04
C THR A 487 -9.69 -3.51 8.07
N PHE A 488 -10.28 -3.07 6.97
CA PHE A 488 -10.76 -1.71 6.80
C PHE A 488 -11.68 -1.26 7.94
N HIS A 489 -12.59 -2.12 8.40
CA HIS A 489 -13.49 -1.80 9.53
C HIS A 489 -12.81 -1.78 10.90
N GLY A 490 -11.50 -1.98 10.97
CA GLY A 490 -10.73 -1.84 12.21
C GLY A 490 -10.80 -3.08 13.10
N ASP A 491 -10.59 -4.24 12.53
CA ASP A 491 -10.37 -5.49 13.25
C ASP A 491 -8.98 -6.06 12.94
N LEU A 492 -8.30 -6.57 13.93
CA LEU A 492 -7.13 -7.42 13.78
C LEU A 492 -7.58 -8.88 13.75
N TYR A 493 -7.34 -9.55 12.64
CA TYR A 493 -7.57 -10.99 12.46
C TYR A 493 -6.26 -11.75 12.59
N SER A 494 -6.36 -12.94 13.17
CA SER A 494 -5.29 -13.94 13.22
C SER A 494 -5.86 -15.28 12.74
N LEU A 495 -5.21 -15.86 11.74
CA LEU A 495 -5.60 -17.13 11.13
C LEU A 495 -4.50 -18.16 11.38
N ASP A 496 -4.88 -19.40 11.56
CA ASP A 496 -3.94 -20.53 11.52
C ASP A 496 -3.32 -20.62 10.13
N ALA A 497 -2.01 -20.48 10.03
CA ALA A 497 -1.31 -20.41 8.75
C ALA A 497 -1.40 -21.71 7.93
N THR A 498 -1.68 -22.84 8.59
CA THR A 498 -1.80 -24.15 7.93
C THR A 498 -3.20 -24.36 7.34
N THR A 499 -4.25 -23.95 8.05
CA THR A 499 -5.64 -24.30 7.72
C THR A 499 -6.52 -23.13 7.30
N GLY A 500 -6.05 -21.90 7.47
CA GLY A 500 -6.83 -20.68 7.26
C GLY A 500 -7.91 -20.42 8.31
N ALA A 501 -8.04 -21.26 9.35
CA ALA A 501 -9.05 -21.07 10.38
C ALA A 501 -8.80 -19.78 11.17
N ILE A 502 -9.82 -18.93 11.34
CA ILE A 502 -9.74 -17.75 12.20
C ILE A 502 -9.61 -18.23 13.65
N VAL A 503 -8.44 -18.02 14.25
CA VAL A 503 -8.13 -18.45 15.63
C VAL A 503 -8.25 -17.31 16.63
N PHE A 504 -8.20 -16.03 16.17
CA PHE A 504 -8.40 -14.87 17.04
C PHE A 504 -8.87 -13.67 16.23
N LYS A 505 -9.67 -12.82 16.88
CA LYS A 505 -10.10 -11.53 16.36
C LYS A 505 -10.20 -10.53 17.51
N THR A 506 -9.72 -9.30 17.32
CA THR A 506 -9.88 -8.22 18.28
C THR A 506 -10.08 -6.88 17.57
N PRO A 507 -10.94 -5.97 18.10
CA PRO A 507 -11.15 -4.67 17.48
C PRO A 507 -9.96 -3.75 17.66
N LEU A 508 -9.74 -2.85 16.69
CA LEU A 508 -8.91 -1.67 16.79
C LEU A 508 -9.76 -0.45 17.23
N SER A 509 -9.11 0.69 17.50
CA SER A 509 -9.80 1.91 17.95
C SER A 509 -10.46 2.72 16.82
N ALA A 510 -10.14 2.43 15.56
CA ALA A 510 -10.68 3.04 14.35
C ALA A 510 -10.46 2.08 13.16
N TRP A 511 -10.93 2.47 11.98
CA TRP A 511 -10.62 1.79 10.73
C TRP A 511 -9.12 1.78 10.46
N SER A 512 -8.66 0.77 9.71
CA SER A 512 -7.23 0.57 9.47
C SER A 512 -6.95 0.11 8.05
N ASN A 513 -5.88 0.65 7.49
CA ASN A 513 -5.18 0.18 6.31
C ASN A 513 -3.68 -0.03 6.61
N ALA A 514 -3.32 -0.09 7.89
CA ALA A 514 -1.94 -0.20 8.34
C ALA A 514 -1.57 -1.65 8.61
N PRO A 515 -0.46 -2.13 8.04
CA PRO A 515 0.12 -3.43 8.37
C PRO A 515 0.59 -3.49 9.83
N VAL A 516 0.67 -4.72 10.37
CA VAL A 516 1.21 -4.94 11.71
C VAL A 516 2.70 -5.26 11.66
N ALA A 517 3.40 -4.96 12.77
CA ALA A 517 4.76 -5.41 13.04
C ALA A 517 4.78 -6.26 14.32
N ILE A 518 5.66 -7.27 14.36
CA ILE A 518 5.74 -8.23 15.48
C ILE A 518 7.16 -8.27 16.02
N ASP A 519 7.31 -8.21 17.33
CA ASP A 519 8.60 -8.44 17.99
C ASP A 519 8.40 -9.13 19.35
N GLY A 520 9.03 -10.28 19.53
CA GLY A 520 8.91 -11.09 20.74
C GLY A 520 7.45 -11.52 21.01
N ASP A 521 6.86 -10.98 22.07
CA ASP A 521 5.46 -11.23 22.47
C ASP A 521 4.51 -10.06 22.17
N TYR A 522 4.94 -9.09 21.35
CA TYR A 522 4.19 -7.90 20.96
C TYR A 522 3.71 -7.96 19.50
N VAL A 523 2.50 -7.43 19.26
CA VAL A 523 1.97 -7.04 17.95
C VAL A 523 1.69 -5.54 18.00
N ILE A 524 2.30 -4.78 17.11
CA ILE A 524 2.06 -3.34 16.97
C ILE A 524 1.15 -3.12 15.77
N ALA A 525 -0.02 -2.54 16.02
CA ALA A 525 -1.04 -2.24 15.01
C ALA A 525 -1.33 -0.74 14.97
N GLY A 526 -1.74 -0.25 13.81
CA GLY A 526 -2.22 1.11 13.62
C GLY A 526 -3.73 1.14 13.39
N ALA A 527 -4.43 2.09 14.00
CA ALA A 527 -5.80 2.45 13.72
C ALA A 527 -5.79 3.89 13.21
N GLY A 528 -5.75 4.05 11.88
CA GLY A 528 -5.42 5.33 11.25
C GLY A 528 -6.61 6.16 10.79
N ALA A 529 -7.81 5.59 10.63
CA ALA A 529 -8.93 6.27 10.01
C ALA A 529 -10.16 6.32 10.93
N ALA A 530 -10.21 7.32 11.81
CA ALA A 530 -11.36 7.58 12.66
C ALA A 530 -12.51 8.21 11.85
N MET A 531 -13.49 7.40 11.45
CA MET A 531 -14.64 7.79 10.63
C MET A 531 -15.82 8.32 11.47
N THR A 532 -15.83 8.05 12.77
CA THR A 532 -16.90 8.47 13.69
C THR A 532 -16.33 9.25 14.88
N LYS A 533 -17.18 9.98 15.57
CA LYS A 533 -16.79 10.72 16.79
C LYS A 533 -16.33 9.84 17.94
N THR A 534 -16.67 8.56 17.89
CA THR A 534 -16.31 7.58 18.92
C THR A 534 -15.01 6.85 18.63
N GLN A 535 -14.54 6.87 17.38
CA GLN A 535 -13.27 6.29 16.99
C GLN A 535 -12.08 7.20 17.32
N ARG A 536 -10.89 6.63 17.47
CA ARG A 536 -9.65 7.33 17.76
C ARG A 536 -8.51 6.77 16.93
N ASN A 537 -7.75 7.65 16.29
CA ASN A 537 -6.51 7.27 15.62
C ASN A 537 -5.44 6.97 16.68
N MET A 538 -4.87 5.77 16.64
CA MET A 538 -3.90 5.30 17.64
C MET A 538 -2.89 4.32 17.05
N ILE A 539 -1.69 4.31 17.61
CA ILE A 539 -0.82 3.14 17.61
C ILE A 539 -1.19 2.29 18.83
N ILE A 540 -1.37 1.00 18.61
CA ILE A 540 -1.83 0.04 19.61
C ILE A 540 -0.78 -1.07 19.72
N ALA A 541 -0.29 -1.33 20.92
CA ALA A 541 0.51 -2.52 21.20
C ALA A 541 -0.37 -3.57 21.86
N TYR A 542 -0.53 -4.70 21.21
CA TYR A 542 -1.02 -5.92 21.84
C TYR A 542 0.18 -6.73 22.34
N LYS A 543 -0.02 -7.46 23.47
CA LYS A 543 1.01 -8.30 24.06
C LYS A 543 0.39 -9.56 24.65
N LEU A 544 1.07 -10.70 24.53
CA LEU A 544 0.64 -11.93 25.18
C LEU A 544 0.53 -11.75 26.69
N GLY A 545 -0.64 -12.12 27.25
CA GLY A 545 -0.92 -12.04 28.67
C GLY A 545 -1.23 -10.63 29.21
N ALA A 546 -1.21 -9.58 28.39
CA ALA A 546 -1.70 -8.27 28.79
C ALA A 546 -3.23 -8.30 28.97
N THR A 547 -3.73 -7.49 29.92
CA THR A 547 -5.17 -7.44 30.30
C THR A 547 -5.80 -6.07 30.07
N GLY A 548 -5.04 -5.12 29.52
CA GLY A 548 -5.54 -3.81 29.16
C GLY A 548 -6.61 -3.89 28.06
N LYS A 549 -7.37 -2.80 27.96
CA LYS A 549 -8.40 -2.61 26.92
C LYS A 549 -8.13 -1.33 26.17
N LEU A 550 -8.70 -1.20 24.98
CA LEU A 550 -8.74 0.07 24.29
C LEU A 550 -9.41 1.14 25.17
N PRO A 551 -8.96 2.40 25.13
CA PRO A 551 -9.63 3.48 25.84
C PRO A 551 -11.11 3.53 25.45
N ASP A 552 -11.98 3.71 26.44
CA ASP A 552 -13.40 3.88 26.18
C ASP A 552 -13.60 5.07 25.22
N THR A 553 -14.46 4.88 24.24
CA THR A 553 -14.93 5.98 23.42
C THR A 553 -15.53 7.03 24.34
N VAL A 554 -15.08 8.28 24.24
CA VAL A 554 -15.60 9.37 25.09
C VAL A 554 -17.12 9.37 24.99
N GLY A 555 -17.77 9.19 26.14
CA GLY A 555 -19.20 9.00 26.25
C GLY A 555 -20.00 10.04 25.48
N SER A 556 -21.08 9.56 24.94
CA SER A 556 -22.16 10.31 24.33
C SER A 556 -22.65 11.48 25.18
#